data_49b2e0c7a1465419580eba8937140d83
#
_entry.id   49b2e0c7a1465419580eba8937140d83
#
_cell.length_a   1.000
_cell.length_b   1.000
_cell.length_c   1.000
_cell.angle_alpha   90.00
_cell.angle_beta   90.00
_cell.angle_gamma   90.00
#
_symmetry.space_group_name_H-M   'P 1'
#
loop_
_entity.id
_entity.type
_entity.pdbx_description
1 polymer ?
#
loop_
_entity_poly.entity_id
_entity_poly.type
_entity_poly.pdbx_seq_one_letter_code
_entity_poly.pdbx_strand_id
1 'polypeptide(L)'
;MSEERLSRRKFLKRSGLIAAGVGIAACGGLGYAATVQPQIQFPEDQLGGDQMNSQNVLIAYASKAGSTAEAAEKMGGILAQRGFTVDVMPVNKVQDLNAYNHVILGSAIRMGSVLPEMSKFIEANAAALTAKPYHFFVLCLTMFEDTPENLEKTKAFLNPMRVLAAPSSEGLFA
;
A
#
# COMPACT_ATOMS: atom_id res chain seq x y z
N MET A 1 -39.32 56.23 -2.18
CA MET A 1 -38.59 54.94 -2.23
C MET A 1 -39.12 54.09 -1.07
N SER A 2 -40.01 53.16 -1.32
CA SER A 2 -40.61 52.29 -0.32
C SER A 2 -39.70 51.08 -0.07
N GLU A 3 -39.14 51.01 1.12
CA GLU A 3 -38.41 49.82 1.58
C GLU A 3 -39.37 48.63 1.72
N GLU A 4 -39.27 47.67 0.82
CA GLU A 4 -39.99 46.40 0.88
C GLU A 4 -39.45 45.57 2.03
N ARG A 5 -40.09 45.63 3.20
CA ARG A 5 -39.75 44.78 4.36
C ARG A 5 -39.98 43.32 4.01
N LEU A 6 -38.91 42.60 3.77
CA LEU A 6 -38.95 41.15 3.56
C LEU A 6 -39.61 40.46 4.76
N SER A 7 -40.76 39.83 4.53
CA SER A 7 -41.46 39.08 5.55
C SER A 7 -40.56 37.98 6.12
N ARG A 8 -40.52 37.82 7.45
CA ARG A 8 -39.76 36.80 8.19
C ARG A 8 -39.97 35.40 7.59
N ARG A 9 -41.17 35.13 7.07
CA ARG A 9 -41.50 33.86 6.43
C ARG A 9 -40.82 33.64 5.08
N LYS A 10 -40.61 34.71 4.30
CA LYS A 10 -39.84 34.66 3.02
C LYS A 10 -38.34 34.52 3.29
N PHE A 11 -37.82 35.15 4.33
CA PHE A 11 -36.44 35.06 4.78
C PHE A 11 -36.11 33.60 5.21
N LEU A 12 -36.92 33.04 6.11
CA LEU A 12 -36.72 31.64 6.59
C LEU A 12 -36.79 30.60 5.48
N LYS A 13 -37.71 30.78 4.52
CA LYS A 13 -37.77 29.85 3.35
C LYS A 13 -36.52 29.96 2.48
N ARG A 14 -36.02 31.19 2.23
CA ARG A 14 -34.78 31.36 1.42
C ARG A 14 -33.54 30.87 2.16
N SER A 15 -33.43 31.16 3.45
CA SER A 15 -32.32 30.71 4.28
C SER A 15 -32.30 29.19 4.45
N GLY A 16 -33.46 28.55 4.59
CA GLY A 16 -33.58 27.09 4.64
C GLY A 16 -33.15 26.38 3.34
N LEU A 17 -33.50 26.96 2.18
CA LEU A 17 -33.08 26.45 0.88
C LEU A 17 -31.57 26.55 0.64
N ILE A 18 -30.95 27.66 1.07
CA ILE A 18 -29.49 27.87 0.97
C ILE A 18 -28.77 26.93 1.91
N ALA A 19 -29.23 26.77 3.17
CA ALA A 19 -28.61 25.86 4.12
C ALA A 19 -28.72 24.38 3.68
N ALA A 20 -29.83 23.98 3.08
CA ALA A 20 -29.99 22.63 2.52
C ALA A 20 -29.09 22.40 1.31
N GLY A 21 -28.98 23.39 0.42
CA GLY A 21 -28.09 23.31 -0.76
C GLY A 21 -26.61 23.21 -0.38
N VAL A 22 -26.17 24.01 0.57
CA VAL A 22 -24.77 23.96 1.08
C VAL A 22 -24.49 22.66 1.84
N GLY A 23 -25.47 22.16 2.62
CA GLY A 23 -25.32 20.88 3.33
C GLY A 23 -25.15 19.71 2.37
N ILE A 24 -25.95 19.64 1.31
CA ILE A 24 -25.87 18.57 0.29
C ILE A 24 -24.54 18.68 -0.49
N ALA A 25 -24.12 19.88 -0.85
CA ALA A 25 -22.85 20.09 -1.55
C ALA A 25 -21.65 19.72 -0.66
N ALA A 26 -21.67 20.06 0.62
CA ALA A 26 -20.61 19.73 1.57
C ALA A 26 -20.55 18.20 1.84
N CYS A 27 -21.69 17.56 2.11
CA CYS A 27 -21.76 16.12 2.35
C CYS A 27 -21.45 15.31 1.06
N GLY A 28 -21.96 15.76 -0.08
CA GLY A 28 -21.69 15.15 -1.39
C GLY A 28 -20.24 15.33 -1.81
N GLY A 29 -19.67 16.51 -1.62
CA GLY A 29 -18.26 16.81 -1.93
C GLY A 29 -17.29 16.04 -1.06
N LEU A 30 -17.53 15.96 0.26
CA LEU A 30 -16.72 15.16 1.17
C LEU A 30 -16.86 13.65 0.90
N GLY A 31 -18.09 13.17 0.62
CA GLY A 31 -18.33 11.79 0.23
C GLY A 31 -17.61 11.43 -1.07
N TYR A 32 -17.66 12.29 -2.07
CA TYR A 32 -16.95 12.10 -3.33
C TYR A 32 -15.42 12.10 -3.12
N ALA A 33 -14.88 13.07 -2.39
CA ALA A 33 -13.45 13.13 -2.08
C ALA A 33 -12.94 11.91 -1.30
N ALA A 34 -13.79 11.33 -0.44
CA ALA A 34 -13.45 10.11 0.30
C ALA A 34 -13.49 8.83 -0.58
N THR A 35 -14.22 8.86 -1.70
CA THR A 35 -14.34 7.71 -2.62
C THR A 35 -13.39 7.78 -3.81
N VAL A 36 -12.93 8.98 -4.19
CA VAL A 36 -11.94 9.15 -5.24
C VAL A 36 -10.57 8.77 -4.68
N GLN A 37 -10.14 7.55 -4.97
CA GLN A 37 -8.75 7.17 -4.73
C GLN A 37 -7.89 7.88 -5.77
N PRO A 38 -6.86 8.66 -5.37
CA PRO A 38 -5.91 9.20 -6.32
C PRO A 38 -5.32 8.06 -7.13
N GLN A 39 -5.24 8.23 -8.44
CA GLN A 39 -4.52 7.29 -9.30
C GLN A 39 -3.03 7.46 -9.02
N ILE A 40 -2.52 6.68 -8.08
CA ILE A 40 -1.10 6.62 -7.80
C ILE A 40 -0.50 5.77 -8.91
N GLN A 41 0.40 6.35 -9.70
CA GLN A 41 1.23 5.58 -10.60
C GLN A 41 2.27 4.87 -9.75
N PHE A 42 2.18 3.55 -9.71
CA PHE A 42 3.14 2.73 -9.01
C PHE A 42 4.34 2.53 -9.92
N PRO A 43 5.55 2.86 -9.47
CA PRO A 43 6.75 2.69 -10.26
C PRO A 43 6.99 1.20 -10.58
N GLU A 44 7.46 0.99 -11.81
CA GLU A 44 7.98 -0.28 -12.30
C GLU A 44 9.41 0.04 -12.76
N ASP A 45 10.40 -0.28 -11.95
CA ASP A 45 11.79 0.07 -12.21
C ASP A 45 12.66 -1.18 -12.27
N GLN A 46 13.54 -1.22 -13.27
CA GLN A 46 14.68 -2.14 -13.31
C GLN A 46 15.93 -1.36 -12.93
N LEU A 47 16.55 -1.73 -11.83
CA LEU A 47 17.69 -1.06 -11.24
C LEU A 47 18.92 -1.94 -11.28
N GLY A 48 20.05 -1.38 -11.75
CA GLY A 48 21.32 -2.12 -11.91
C GLY A 48 21.36 -2.90 -13.23
N GLY A 49 22.40 -3.67 -13.46
CA GLY A 49 22.49 -4.54 -14.64
C GLY A 49 23.87 -4.68 -15.30
N ASP A 50 24.87 -3.90 -14.95
CA ASP A 50 26.17 -3.91 -15.62
C ASP A 50 27.33 -4.54 -14.81
N GLN A 51 27.05 -5.29 -13.76
CA GLN A 51 28.09 -5.88 -12.92
C GLN A 51 28.08 -7.42 -12.91
N MET A 52 29.26 -8.01 -12.91
CA MET A 52 29.59 -9.43 -13.07
C MET A 52 29.06 -10.38 -11.97
N ASN A 53 28.13 -9.97 -11.13
CA ASN A 53 27.49 -10.80 -10.12
C ASN A 53 25.97 -10.62 -10.22
N SER A 54 25.40 -11.03 -11.35
CA SER A 54 23.98 -10.84 -11.65
C SER A 54 23.09 -11.82 -10.87
N GLN A 55 22.95 -11.60 -9.58
CA GLN A 55 21.84 -12.17 -8.85
C GLN A 55 20.61 -11.27 -9.06
N ASN A 56 19.61 -11.82 -9.71
CA ASN A 56 18.37 -11.11 -9.96
C ASN A 56 17.49 -11.13 -8.70
N VAL A 57 17.10 -9.95 -8.25
CA VAL A 57 16.23 -9.76 -7.09
C VAL A 57 14.90 -9.16 -7.55
N LEU A 58 13.81 -9.76 -7.15
CA LEU A 58 12.49 -9.16 -7.30
C LEU A 58 12.09 -8.49 -5.98
N ILE A 59 11.66 -7.24 -6.03
CA ILE A 59 10.91 -6.60 -4.95
C ILE A 59 9.49 -6.37 -5.44
N ALA A 60 8.58 -7.26 -5.04
CA ALA A 60 7.18 -7.14 -5.41
C ALA A 60 6.36 -6.59 -4.24
N TYR A 61 5.51 -5.60 -4.50
CA TYR A 61 4.79 -4.94 -3.44
C TYR A 61 3.29 -4.77 -3.71
N ALA A 62 2.52 -4.65 -2.62
CA ALA A 62 1.12 -4.23 -2.62
C ALA A 62 0.98 -2.95 -1.80
N SER A 63 0.47 -1.88 -2.41
CA SER A 63 0.33 -0.56 -1.80
C SER A 63 -0.97 0.10 -2.23
N LYS A 64 -1.59 0.89 -1.35
CA LYS A 64 -2.78 1.70 -1.66
C LYS A 64 -2.49 3.20 -1.63
N ALA A 65 -1.54 3.62 -0.80
CA ALA A 65 -1.20 5.03 -0.58
C ALA A 65 0.18 5.41 -1.15
N GLY A 66 0.95 4.44 -1.66
CA GLY A 66 2.28 4.68 -2.23
C GLY A 66 3.45 4.42 -1.27
N SER A 67 3.27 4.51 0.05
CA SER A 67 4.37 4.36 1.02
C SER A 67 5.13 3.04 0.91
N THR A 68 4.43 1.92 0.71
CA THR A 68 5.09 0.61 0.51
C THR A 68 5.87 0.57 -0.80
N ALA A 69 5.37 1.23 -1.85
CA ALA A 69 6.07 1.35 -3.14
C ALA A 69 7.36 2.16 -2.97
N GLU A 70 7.30 3.32 -2.31
CA GLU A 70 8.46 4.15 -2.02
C GLU A 70 9.52 3.40 -1.19
N ALA A 71 9.11 2.61 -0.20
CA ALA A 71 10.01 1.77 0.57
C ALA A 71 10.67 0.70 -0.31
N ALA A 72 9.90 0.05 -1.20
CA ALA A 72 10.40 -0.93 -2.15
C ALA A 72 11.44 -0.34 -3.11
N GLU A 73 11.19 0.85 -3.67
CA GLU A 73 12.15 1.57 -4.53
C GLU A 73 13.45 1.90 -3.80
N LYS A 74 13.36 2.44 -2.59
CA LYS A 74 14.55 2.75 -1.78
C LYS A 74 15.38 1.51 -1.48
N MET A 75 14.73 0.39 -1.14
CA MET A 75 15.42 -0.89 -0.96
C MET A 75 16.06 -1.37 -2.26
N GLY A 76 15.35 -1.27 -3.39
CA GLY A 76 15.86 -1.61 -4.71
C GLY A 76 17.11 -0.80 -5.06
N GLY A 77 17.08 0.50 -4.86
CA GLY A 77 18.22 1.38 -5.09
C GLY A 77 19.45 1.02 -4.25
N ILE A 78 19.25 0.63 -2.99
CA ILE A 78 20.36 0.20 -2.11
C ILE A 78 20.93 -1.15 -2.59
N LEU A 79 20.10 -2.08 -3.01
CA LEU A 79 20.55 -3.38 -3.52
C LEU A 79 21.27 -3.21 -4.86
N ALA A 80 20.78 -2.36 -5.76
CA ALA A 80 21.44 -2.04 -7.02
C ALA A 80 22.84 -1.44 -6.81
N GLN A 81 22.99 -0.54 -5.84
CA GLN A 81 24.32 0.01 -5.45
C GLN A 81 25.28 -1.06 -4.91
N ARG A 82 24.74 -2.19 -4.43
CA ARG A 82 25.53 -3.35 -3.97
C ARG A 82 25.80 -4.37 -5.09
N GLY A 83 25.41 -4.07 -6.33
CA GLY A 83 25.71 -4.89 -7.50
C GLY A 83 24.64 -5.93 -7.85
N PHE A 84 23.45 -5.87 -7.26
CA PHE A 84 22.31 -6.72 -7.66
C PHE A 84 21.59 -6.11 -8.87
N THR A 85 21.02 -6.98 -9.71
CA THR A 85 20.00 -6.56 -10.67
C THR A 85 18.64 -6.67 -9.99
N VAL A 86 17.91 -5.56 -9.88
CA VAL A 86 16.69 -5.49 -9.07
C VAL A 86 15.53 -5.01 -9.91
N ASP A 87 14.47 -5.83 -9.96
CA ASP A 87 13.18 -5.42 -10.49
C ASP A 87 12.25 -5.03 -9.33
N VAL A 88 11.71 -3.83 -9.40
CA VAL A 88 10.74 -3.32 -8.42
C VAL A 88 9.40 -3.14 -9.11
N MET A 89 8.36 -3.84 -8.67
CA MET A 89 7.05 -3.75 -9.31
C MET A 89 5.90 -4.14 -8.38
N PRO A 90 4.66 -3.68 -8.68
CA PRO A 90 3.48 -4.15 -7.97
C PRO A 90 3.22 -5.64 -8.22
N VAL A 91 2.69 -6.37 -7.22
CA VAL A 91 2.46 -7.82 -7.30
C VAL A 91 1.58 -8.26 -8.47
N ASN A 92 0.68 -7.40 -8.96
CA ASN A 92 -0.18 -7.69 -10.10
C ASN A 92 0.53 -7.62 -11.47
N LYS A 93 1.79 -7.20 -11.49
CA LYS A 93 2.63 -7.13 -12.70
C LYS A 93 3.64 -8.28 -12.77
N VAL A 94 3.86 -8.97 -11.67
CA VAL A 94 4.77 -10.12 -11.63
C VAL A 94 4.17 -11.27 -12.44
N GLN A 95 4.91 -11.73 -13.44
CA GLN A 95 4.49 -12.82 -14.32
C GLN A 95 5.11 -14.16 -13.93
N ASP A 96 6.38 -14.17 -13.53
CA ASP A 96 7.11 -15.39 -13.19
C ASP A 96 8.14 -15.09 -12.09
N LEU A 97 8.21 -15.97 -11.10
CA LEU A 97 9.21 -15.92 -10.04
C LEU A 97 10.50 -16.65 -10.37
N ASN A 98 10.51 -17.48 -11.42
CA ASN A 98 11.68 -18.34 -11.75
C ASN A 98 12.87 -17.52 -12.26
N ALA A 99 12.63 -16.33 -12.82
CA ALA A 99 13.68 -15.44 -13.30
C ALA A 99 14.53 -14.84 -12.17
N TYR A 100 14.11 -14.97 -10.90
CA TYR A 100 14.73 -14.31 -9.76
C TYR A 100 15.38 -15.30 -8.81
N ASN A 101 16.60 -14.97 -8.35
CA ASN A 101 17.31 -15.71 -7.33
C ASN A 101 16.78 -15.42 -5.91
N HIS A 102 16.39 -14.18 -5.68
CA HIS A 102 15.83 -13.73 -4.41
C HIS A 102 14.51 -12.97 -4.63
N VAL A 103 13.60 -13.14 -3.72
CA VAL A 103 12.29 -12.47 -3.75
C VAL A 103 12.08 -11.72 -2.45
N ILE A 104 11.71 -10.45 -2.55
CA ILE A 104 11.31 -9.62 -1.42
C ILE A 104 9.86 -9.19 -1.70
N LEU A 105 8.96 -9.51 -0.78
CA LEU A 105 7.56 -9.13 -0.87
C LEU A 105 7.25 -8.05 0.16
N GLY A 106 6.51 -7.02 -0.25
CA GLY A 106 6.15 -5.91 0.61
C GLY A 106 4.66 -5.61 0.62
N SER A 107 4.06 -5.40 1.79
CA SER A 107 2.65 -5.03 1.89
C SER A 107 2.41 -3.95 2.93
N ALA A 108 1.45 -3.06 2.65
CA ALA A 108 0.84 -2.29 3.71
C ALA A 108 -0.06 -3.19 4.56
N ILE A 109 -0.14 -2.89 5.86
CA ILE A 109 -1.16 -3.45 6.74
C ILE A 109 -2.36 -2.51 6.76
N ARG A 110 -3.53 -3.03 6.48
CA ARG A 110 -4.78 -2.31 6.56
C ARG A 110 -5.82 -3.13 7.32
N MET A 111 -6.46 -2.51 8.32
CA MET A 111 -7.45 -3.18 9.18
C MET A 111 -6.93 -4.50 9.80
N GLY A 112 -5.66 -4.52 10.21
CA GLY A 112 -5.05 -5.69 10.86
C GLY A 112 -4.69 -6.84 9.91
N SER A 113 -4.61 -6.60 8.61
CA SER A 113 -4.27 -7.62 7.61
C SER A 113 -3.39 -7.05 6.51
N VAL A 114 -2.60 -7.89 5.86
CA VAL A 114 -1.94 -7.56 4.61
C VAL A 114 -2.97 -7.29 3.52
N LEU A 115 -2.60 -6.53 2.51
CA LEU A 115 -3.51 -6.23 1.42
C LEU A 115 -3.94 -7.50 0.68
N PRO A 116 -5.22 -7.60 0.25
CA PRO A 116 -5.75 -8.80 -0.41
C PRO A 116 -4.98 -9.21 -1.67
N GLU A 117 -4.42 -8.24 -2.39
CA GLU A 117 -3.59 -8.48 -3.57
C GLU A 117 -2.33 -9.28 -3.23
N MET A 118 -1.70 -8.96 -2.10
CA MET A 118 -0.52 -9.68 -1.61
C MET A 118 -0.88 -11.09 -1.15
N SER A 119 -1.96 -11.25 -0.40
CA SER A 119 -2.41 -12.57 0.05
C SER A 119 -2.69 -13.50 -1.13
N LYS A 120 -3.41 -13.01 -2.15
CA LYS A 120 -3.69 -13.78 -3.37
C LYS A 120 -2.41 -14.12 -4.14
N PHE A 121 -1.47 -13.19 -4.20
CA PHE A 121 -0.18 -13.43 -4.87
C PHE A 121 0.61 -14.55 -4.18
N ILE A 122 0.70 -14.52 -2.84
CA ILE A 122 1.39 -15.56 -2.07
C ILE A 122 0.69 -16.90 -2.21
N GLU A 123 -0.64 -16.94 -2.13
CA GLU A 123 -1.42 -18.16 -2.31
C GLU A 123 -1.18 -18.80 -3.69
N ALA A 124 -1.25 -17.98 -4.74
CA ALA A 124 -1.02 -18.44 -6.12
C ALA A 124 0.42 -18.93 -6.38
N ASN A 125 1.40 -18.41 -5.63
CA ASN A 125 2.83 -18.70 -5.81
C ASN A 125 3.45 -19.48 -4.65
N ALA A 126 2.65 -20.07 -3.75
CA ALA A 126 3.13 -20.69 -2.51
C ALA A 126 4.22 -21.77 -2.75
N ALA A 127 4.04 -22.60 -3.77
CA ALA A 127 5.02 -23.63 -4.13
C ALA A 127 6.37 -23.02 -4.55
N ALA A 128 6.37 -21.99 -5.38
CA ALA A 128 7.58 -21.31 -5.83
C ALA A 128 8.28 -20.56 -4.68
N LEU A 129 7.51 -19.91 -3.79
CA LEU A 129 8.01 -19.20 -2.63
C LEU A 129 8.57 -20.15 -1.55
N THR A 130 8.03 -21.37 -1.44
CA THR A 130 8.56 -22.39 -0.53
C THR A 130 9.86 -23.00 -1.07
N ALA A 131 10.04 -23.05 -2.39
CA ALA A 131 11.21 -23.63 -3.03
C ALA A 131 12.44 -22.71 -3.04
N LYS A 132 12.31 -21.43 -2.74
CA LYS A 132 13.39 -20.44 -2.71
C LYS A 132 13.29 -19.51 -1.49
N PRO A 133 14.42 -18.99 -0.97
CA PRO A 133 14.36 -18.03 0.10
C PRO A 133 13.64 -16.75 -0.36
N TYR A 134 12.60 -16.35 0.38
CA TYR A 134 11.98 -15.05 0.19
C TYR A 134 11.88 -14.29 1.51
N HIS A 135 11.85 -12.97 1.42
CA HIS A 135 11.78 -12.06 2.55
C HIS A 135 10.49 -11.27 2.48
N PHE A 136 9.95 -10.91 3.63
CA PHE A 136 8.70 -10.18 3.67
C PHE A 136 8.84 -8.91 4.52
N PHE A 137 8.34 -7.79 4.01
CA PHE A 137 8.25 -6.58 4.83
C PHE A 137 6.85 -5.99 4.84
N VAL A 138 6.50 -5.34 5.92
CA VAL A 138 5.24 -4.61 6.07
C VAL A 138 5.45 -3.21 6.57
N LEU A 139 4.61 -2.29 6.07
CA LEU A 139 4.41 -0.98 6.63
C LEU A 139 3.10 -0.96 7.41
N CYS A 140 3.18 -0.58 8.68
CA CYS A 140 2.04 -0.63 9.59
C CYS A 140 2.10 0.52 10.61
N LEU A 141 1.04 1.34 10.67
CA LEU A 141 0.93 2.40 11.68
C LEU A 141 1.08 1.90 13.14
N THR A 142 0.81 0.63 13.40
CA THR A 142 1.03 0.04 14.73
C THR A 142 2.50 0.11 15.13
N MET A 143 3.43 0.13 14.17
CA MET A 143 4.88 0.25 14.40
C MET A 143 5.37 1.69 14.59
N PHE A 144 4.47 2.68 14.55
CA PHE A 144 4.84 4.08 14.82
C PHE A 144 5.44 4.26 16.22
N GLU A 145 4.96 3.48 17.19
CA GLU A 145 5.59 3.33 18.50
C GLU A 145 6.25 1.95 18.56
N ASP A 146 7.57 1.91 18.68
CA ASP A 146 8.36 0.68 18.78
C ASP A 146 8.25 0.10 20.21
N THR A 147 7.13 -0.53 20.50
CA THR A 147 6.86 -1.22 21.75
C THR A 147 6.79 -2.74 21.55
N PRO A 148 7.15 -3.55 22.56
CA PRO A 148 7.01 -5.00 22.48
C PRO A 148 5.58 -5.45 22.13
N GLU A 149 4.57 -4.75 22.66
CA GLU A 149 3.16 -5.04 22.38
C GLU A 149 2.82 -4.79 20.91
N ASN A 150 3.23 -3.65 20.35
CA ASN A 150 2.99 -3.30 18.94
C ASN A 150 3.73 -4.24 18.00
N LEU A 151 4.94 -4.66 18.38
CA LEU A 151 5.71 -5.65 17.64
C LEU A 151 4.97 -6.98 17.55
N GLU A 152 4.52 -7.53 18.69
CA GLU A 152 3.78 -8.80 18.71
C GLU A 152 2.44 -8.70 17.98
N LYS A 153 1.73 -7.59 18.13
CA LYS A 153 0.49 -7.33 17.40
C LYS A 153 0.73 -7.29 15.89
N THR A 154 1.79 -6.62 15.44
CA THR A 154 2.11 -6.55 14.01
C THR A 154 2.55 -7.91 13.47
N LYS A 155 3.33 -8.67 14.22
CA LYS A 155 3.66 -10.05 13.86
C LYS A 155 2.43 -10.94 13.71
N ALA A 156 1.42 -10.75 14.56
CA ALA A 156 0.18 -11.53 14.50
C ALA A 156 -0.59 -11.30 13.17
N PHE A 157 -0.50 -10.11 12.57
CA PHE A 157 -1.12 -9.82 11.28
C PHE A 157 -0.52 -10.64 10.12
N LEU A 158 0.69 -11.19 10.30
CA LEU A 158 1.39 -11.99 9.30
C LEU A 158 1.08 -13.50 9.41
N ASN A 159 0.43 -13.96 10.47
CA ASN A 159 0.15 -15.39 10.68
C ASN A 159 -0.58 -16.05 9.50
N PRO A 160 -1.60 -15.44 8.87
CA PRO A 160 -2.27 -16.07 7.73
C PRO A 160 -1.32 -16.34 6.55
N MET A 161 -0.33 -15.49 6.35
CA MET A 161 0.64 -15.63 5.26
C MET A 161 1.70 -16.68 5.56
N ARG A 162 2.16 -16.76 6.81
CA ARG A 162 3.12 -17.80 7.23
C ARG A 162 2.58 -19.22 7.03
N VAL A 163 1.26 -19.38 7.13
CA VAL A 163 0.59 -20.67 6.87
C VAL A 163 0.64 -21.03 5.38
N LEU A 164 0.57 -20.05 4.48
CA LEU A 164 0.63 -20.26 3.04
C LEU A 164 2.07 -20.57 2.57
N ALA A 165 2.99 -19.71 2.95
CA ALA A 165 4.42 -19.85 2.70
C ALA A 165 5.17 -19.04 3.77
N ALA A 166 6.01 -19.66 4.57
CA ALA A 166 6.77 -18.99 5.61
C ALA A 166 7.96 -18.23 5.00
N PRO A 167 8.11 -16.91 5.24
CA PRO A 167 9.28 -16.16 4.77
C PRO A 167 10.54 -16.52 5.57
N SER A 168 11.70 -16.38 4.93
CA SER A 168 13.01 -16.57 5.57
C SER A 168 13.32 -15.45 6.57
N SER A 169 12.80 -14.26 6.36
CA SER A 169 12.89 -13.15 7.32
C SER A 169 11.73 -12.16 7.12
N GLU A 170 11.47 -11.38 8.17
CA GLU A 170 10.41 -10.38 8.20
C GLU A 170 10.95 -9.03 8.64
N GLY A 171 10.54 -7.95 7.94
CA GLY A 171 10.78 -6.55 8.29
C GLY A 171 9.47 -5.87 8.66
N LEU A 172 9.43 -5.22 9.83
CA LEU A 172 8.26 -4.52 10.33
C LEU A 172 8.59 -3.04 10.46
N PHE A 173 7.91 -2.18 9.71
CA PHE A 173 8.19 -0.75 9.63
C PHE A 173 6.93 0.09 9.89
N ALA A 174 7.16 1.37 10.29
CA ALA A 174 6.10 2.37 10.46
C ALA A 174 5.72 3.04 9.15
#